data_6f0344c85b8edc376da00fbab19f1dc4
#
_entry.id   6f0344c85b8edc376da00fbab19f1dc4
#
_cell.length_a   1.000
_cell.length_b   1.000
_cell.length_c   1.000
_cell.angle_alpha   90.00
_cell.angle_beta   90.00
_cell.angle_gamma   90.00
#
_symmetry.space_group_name_H-M   'P 1'
#
loop_
_entity.id
_entity.type
_entity.pdbx_description
1 polymer ?
#
loop_
_entity_poly.entity_id
_entity_poly.type
_entity_poly.pdbx_seq_one_letter_code
_entity_poly.pdbx_strand_id
1 'polypeptide(L)'
;VTVDVPLVGDAKEAIALMLSIAENEEPCKVDEWLSRMNEWHEQKPLVMEEKEKLVPKQVIDAINEYFDEPIVTTDVGQNQMWTTQFLQLYGRRQMLTSGGLGTMGYGLPAAIGAAIGNPGREVVCVSGDGGFQMNSQEIATAVIQELPITICILNNGYLGMVRQWQD
;
A
#
# COMPACT_ATOMS: atom_id res chain seq x y z
N VAL A 1 3.22 26.00 -9.04
CA VAL A 1 2.14 25.89 -8.05
C VAL A 1 2.20 27.12 -7.16
N THR A 2 1.08 27.82 -7.03
CA THR A 2 0.96 28.93 -6.08
C THR A 2 0.75 28.33 -4.69
N VAL A 3 1.54 28.77 -3.72
CA VAL A 3 1.44 28.31 -2.33
C VAL A 3 0.80 29.42 -1.52
N ASP A 4 -0.32 29.15 -0.88
CA ASP A 4 -1.06 30.13 -0.08
C ASP A 4 -0.34 30.43 1.25
N VAL A 5 0.19 29.40 1.91
CA VAL A 5 0.92 29.53 3.16
C VAL A 5 2.23 28.73 3.07
N PRO A 6 3.36 29.36 2.71
CA PRO A 6 4.65 28.68 2.68
C PRO A 6 5.22 28.52 4.10
N LEU A 7 5.60 27.28 4.44
CA LEU A 7 6.34 26.97 5.66
C LEU A 7 7.76 26.56 5.25
N VAL A 8 8.69 27.50 5.40
CA VAL A 8 10.10 27.31 5.02
C VAL A 8 10.91 27.08 6.29
N GLY A 9 11.49 25.87 6.44
CA GLY A 9 12.28 25.51 7.61
C GLY A 9 12.46 24.02 7.76
N ASP A 10 12.97 23.59 8.91
CA ASP A 10 13.06 22.18 9.26
C ASP A 10 11.65 21.60 9.48
N ALA A 11 11.36 20.50 8.81
CA ALA A 11 10.02 19.88 8.85
C ALA A 11 9.62 19.42 10.27
N LYS A 12 10.57 18.94 11.06
CA LYS A 12 10.31 18.49 12.44
C LYS A 12 9.92 19.67 13.34
N GLU A 13 10.64 20.79 13.21
CA GLU A 13 10.36 21.99 13.98
C GLU A 13 9.02 22.61 13.58
N ALA A 14 8.74 22.67 12.26
CA ALA A 14 7.47 23.16 11.75
C ALA A 14 6.28 22.33 12.24
N ILE A 15 6.38 20.97 12.15
CA ILE A 15 5.34 20.07 12.64
C ILE A 15 5.17 20.19 14.17
N ALA A 16 6.26 20.27 14.93
CA ALA A 16 6.19 20.41 16.38
C ALA A 16 5.46 21.72 16.79
N LEU A 17 5.73 22.81 16.08
CA LEU A 17 5.05 24.09 16.29
C LEU A 17 3.56 24.00 15.92
N MET A 18 3.23 23.38 14.77
CA MET A 18 1.84 23.17 14.36
C MET A 18 1.07 22.34 15.39
N LEU A 19 1.66 21.27 15.92
CA LEU A 19 1.04 20.45 16.96
C LEU A 19 0.79 21.26 18.23
N SER A 20 1.77 22.05 18.69
CA SER A 20 1.60 22.88 19.90
C SER A 20 0.49 23.93 19.76
N ILE A 21 0.26 24.44 18.56
CA ILE A 21 -0.87 25.35 18.26
C ILE A 21 -2.18 24.55 18.26
N ALA A 22 -2.21 23.42 17.56
CA ALA A 22 -3.42 22.60 17.43
C ALA A 22 -3.94 22.05 18.76
N GLU A 23 -3.05 21.77 19.72
CA GLU A 23 -3.43 21.34 21.08
C GLU A 23 -4.26 22.39 21.86
N ASN A 24 -4.14 23.67 21.49
CA ASN A 24 -4.86 24.77 22.10
C ASN A 24 -6.08 25.26 21.31
N GLU A 25 -6.32 24.68 20.13
CA GLU A 25 -7.44 25.02 19.28
C GLU A 25 -8.60 24.02 19.46
N GLU A 26 -9.83 24.49 19.26
CA GLU A 26 -10.97 23.59 19.22
C GLU A 26 -10.89 22.69 17.97
N PRO A 27 -11.21 21.39 18.10
CA PRO A 27 -11.26 20.51 16.93
C PRO A 27 -12.19 21.03 15.85
N CYS A 28 -11.75 20.99 14.61
CA CYS A 28 -12.59 21.35 13.48
C CYS A 28 -13.84 20.46 13.42
N LYS A 29 -14.99 21.04 13.20
CA LYS A 29 -16.25 20.30 12.97
C LYS A 29 -16.22 19.72 11.56
N VAL A 30 -15.91 18.46 11.45
CA VAL A 30 -15.77 17.75 10.16
C VAL A 30 -16.89 16.75 9.88
N ASP A 31 -17.88 16.62 10.79
CA ASP A 31 -18.93 15.58 10.72
C ASP A 31 -19.73 15.67 9.44
N GLU A 32 -20.11 16.87 8.99
CA GLU A 32 -20.84 17.08 7.75
C GLU A 32 -20.02 16.64 6.53
N TRP A 33 -18.73 16.95 6.54
CA TRP A 33 -17.82 16.54 5.47
C TRP A 33 -17.62 15.02 5.43
N LEU A 34 -17.43 14.39 6.58
CA LEU A 34 -17.31 12.93 6.70
C LEU A 34 -18.59 12.23 6.26
N SER A 35 -19.77 12.74 6.65
CA SER A 35 -21.06 12.22 6.19
C SER A 35 -21.18 12.27 4.69
N ARG A 36 -20.78 13.38 4.07
CA ARG A 36 -20.81 13.54 2.62
C ARG A 36 -19.85 12.61 1.88
N MET A 37 -18.65 12.40 2.44
CA MET A 37 -17.70 11.44 1.90
C MET A 37 -18.23 10.00 1.96
N ASN A 38 -18.88 9.64 3.08
CA ASN A 38 -19.51 8.33 3.23
C ASN A 38 -20.67 8.13 2.22
N GLU A 39 -21.52 9.13 2.02
CA GLU A 39 -22.57 9.10 1.00
C GLU A 39 -21.99 8.87 -0.40
N TRP A 40 -20.90 9.54 -0.75
CA TRP A 40 -20.24 9.34 -2.05
C TRP A 40 -19.66 7.94 -2.18
N HIS A 41 -19.07 7.41 -1.11
CA HIS A 41 -18.54 6.05 -1.09
C HIS A 41 -19.64 5.00 -1.28
N GLU A 42 -20.80 5.19 -0.65
CA GLU A 42 -21.97 4.32 -0.81
C GLU A 42 -22.59 4.42 -2.22
N GLN A 43 -22.66 5.63 -2.78
CA GLN A 43 -23.22 5.85 -4.12
C GLN A 43 -22.30 5.35 -5.25
N LYS A 44 -20.99 5.39 -5.05
CA LYS A 44 -19.99 5.01 -6.05
C LYS A 44 -18.86 4.18 -5.42
N PRO A 45 -19.18 2.99 -4.90
CA PRO A 45 -18.15 2.12 -4.33
C PRO A 45 -17.15 1.68 -5.41
N LEU A 46 -15.90 1.45 -4.99
CA LEU A 46 -14.92 0.78 -5.84
C LEU A 46 -15.33 -0.69 -5.99
N VAL A 47 -15.89 -1.02 -7.13
CA VAL A 47 -16.38 -2.37 -7.43
C VAL A 47 -15.48 -2.99 -8.50
N MET A 48 -15.08 -4.23 -8.27
CA MET A 48 -14.51 -5.08 -9.30
C MET A 48 -15.50 -6.18 -9.61
N GLU A 49 -15.93 -6.28 -10.88
CA GLU A 49 -16.87 -7.32 -11.28
C GLU A 49 -16.31 -8.71 -10.99
N GLU A 50 -17.07 -9.51 -10.27
CA GLU A 50 -16.73 -10.91 -10.08
C GLU A 50 -16.88 -11.65 -11.40
N LYS A 51 -15.88 -12.43 -11.73
CA LYS A 51 -15.84 -13.27 -12.93
C LYS A 51 -15.70 -14.73 -12.51
N GLU A 52 -15.89 -15.65 -13.45
CA GLU A 52 -15.65 -17.09 -13.20
C GLU A 52 -14.21 -17.40 -12.72
N LYS A 53 -13.27 -16.50 -13.00
CA LYS A 53 -11.87 -16.63 -12.58
C LYS A 53 -11.59 -15.71 -11.40
N LEU A 54 -10.62 -16.12 -10.58
CA LEU A 54 -10.10 -15.34 -9.47
C LEU A 54 -9.73 -13.92 -9.93
N VAL A 55 -10.27 -12.92 -9.25
CA VAL A 55 -9.95 -11.51 -9.49
C VAL A 55 -9.06 -10.95 -8.38
N PRO A 56 -8.21 -9.96 -8.69
CA PRO A 56 -7.25 -9.40 -7.73
C PRO A 56 -7.87 -8.92 -6.42
N LYS A 57 -9.07 -8.36 -6.46
CA LYS A 57 -9.80 -7.93 -5.26
C LYS A 57 -9.98 -9.06 -4.25
N GLN A 58 -10.34 -10.26 -4.70
CA GLN A 58 -10.53 -11.42 -3.81
C GLN A 58 -9.23 -11.80 -3.08
N VAL A 59 -8.07 -11.62 -3.71
CA VAL A 59 -6.76 -11.85 -3.07
C VAL A 59 -6.51 -10.81 -1.98
N ILE A 60 -6.82 -9.54 -2.25
CA ILE A 60 -6.63 -8.48 -1.26
C ILE A 60 -7.65 -8.60 -0.12
N ASP A 61 -8.89 -9.00 -0.41
CA ASP A 61 -9.89 -9.30 0.61
C ASP A 61 -9.43 -10.44 1.53
N ALA A 62 -8.82 -11.50 0.97
CA ALA A 62 -8.22 -12.57 1.76
C ALA A 62 -7.07 -12.07 2.65
N ILE A 63 -6.23 -11.15 2.17
CA ILE A 63 -5.19 -10.52 3.00
C ILE A 63 -5.82 -9.72 4.13
N ASN A 64 -6.91 -9.00 3.87
CA ASN A 64 -7.63 -8.25 4.90
C ASN A 64 -8.22 -9.17 5.99
N GLU A 65 -8.69 -10.35 5.60
CA GLU A 65 -9.36 -11.31 6.49
C GLU A 65 -8.38 -12.16 7.31
N TYR A 66 -7.33 -12.68 6.67
CA TYR A 66 -6.46 -13.70 7.29
C TYR A 66 -5.24 -13.14 8.02
N PHE A 67 -4.84 -11.91 7.78
CA PHE A 67 -3.68 -11.29 8.42
C PHE A 67 -4.10 -10.17 9.38
N ASP A 68 -3.63 -10.28 10.64
CA ASP A 68 -3.89 -9.25 11.65
C ASP A 68 -2.77 -8.21 11.66
N GLU A 69 -3.11 -6.97 11.24
CA GLU A 69 -2.19 -5.83 11.19
C GLU A 69 -0.84 -6.10 10.49
N PRO A 70 -0.79 -6.76 9.32
CA PRO A 70 0.46 -7.05 8.63
C PRO A 70 1.14 -5.78 8.10
N ILE A 71 2.43 -5.90 7.79
CA ILE A 71 3.10 -4.97 6.89
C ILE A 71 2.92 -5.53 5.47
N VAL A 72 2.24 -4.79 4.62
CA VAL A 72 2.02 -5.17 3.23
C VAL A 72 2.98 -4.38 2.33
N THR A 73 3.79 -5.07 1.55
CA THR A 73 4.61 -4.42 0.52
C THR A 73 4.02 -4.67 -0.86
N THR A 74 4.11 -3.72 -1.75
CA THR A 74 3.69 -3.91 -3.14
C THR A 74 4.83 -3.72 -4.11
N ASP A 75 4.83 -4.50 -5.17
CA ASP A 75 5.58 -4.13 -6.36
C ASP A 75 4.82 -3.08 -7.18
N VAL A 76 5.37 -2.65 -8.29
CA VAL A 76 4.80 -1.60 -9.15
C VAL A 76 3.98 -2.21 -10.28
N GLY A 77 2.86 -1.57 -10.60
CA GLY A 77 1.96 -1.96 -11.67
C GLY A 77 0.51 -2.12 -11.21
N GLN A 78 -0.27 -2.93 -11.91
CA GLN A 78 -1.68 -3.15 -11.57
C GLN A 78 -1.85 -3.76 -10.16
N ASN A 79 -0.93 -4.62 -9.73
CA ASN A 79 -0.91 -5.17 -8.36
C ASN A 79 -0.87 -4.05 -7.30
N GLN A 80 -0.06 -3.01 -7.51
CA GLN A 80 0.04 -1.84 -6.65
C GLN A 80 -1.30 -1.10 -6.57
N MET A 81 -1.93 -0.86 -7.72
CA MET A 81 -3.22 -0.16 -7.79
C MET A 81 -4.31 -0.93 -7.05
N TRP A 82 -4.44 -2.24 -7.30
CA TRP A 82 -5.45 -3.07 -6.63
C TRP A 82 -5.21 -3.15 -5.13
N THR A 83 -3.96 -3.30 -4.71
CA THR A 83 -3.65 -3.32 -3.28
C THR A 83 -3.99 -1.98 -2.63
N THR A 84 -3.63 -0.86 -3.24
CA THR A 84 -3.94 0.48 -2.72
C THR A 84 -5.45 0.74 -2.64
N GLN A 85 -6.23 0.20 -3.58
CA GLN A 85 -7.67 0.39 -3.64
C GLN A 85 -8.44 -0.45 -2.63
N PHE A 86 -8.00 -1.68 -2.37
CA PHE A 86 -8.79 -2.66 -1.62
C PHE A 86 -8.19 -3.06 -0.27
N LEU A 87 -6.92 -2.75 -0.01
CA LEU A 87 -6.30 -3.01 1.30
C LEU A 87 -6.88 -2.05 2.34
N GLN A 88 -7.41 -2.61 3.43
CA GLN A 88 -7.92 -1.85 4.55
C GLN A 88 -6.75 -1.50 5.49
N LEU A 89 -6.47 -0.21 5.65
CA LEU A 89 -5.43 0.28 6.56
C LEU A 89 -6.07 0.74 7.86
N TYR A 90 -5.80 0.02 8.95
CA TYR A 90 -6.24 0.36 10.30
C TYR A 90 -5.21 -0.13 11.33
N GLY A 91 -5.27 0.43 12.54
CA GLY A 91 -4.38 0.05 13.62
C GLY A 91 -2.90 0.20 13.22
N ARG A 92 -2.15 -0.90 13.34
CA ARG A 92 -0.73 -0.96 12.97
C ARG A 92 -0.48 -1.49 11.56
N ARG A 93 -1.52 -1.79 10.79
CA ARG A 93 -1.40 -2.24 9.40
C ARG A 93 -0.75 -1.15 8.56
N GLN A 94 0.29 -1.49 7.84
CA GLN A 94 1.11 -0.57 7.04
C GLN A 94 1.24 -1.07 5.62
N MET A 95 1.32 -0.14 4.68
CA MET A 95 1.62 -0.44 3.28
C MET A 95 2.90 0.28 2.86
N LEU A 96 3.84 -0.46 2.30
CA LEU A 96 5.09 0.04 1.74
C LEU A 96 5.05 -0.13 0.22
N THR A 97 5.26 0.96 -0.50
CA THR A 97 5.19 0.95 -1.96
C THR A 97 6.11 2.01 -2.57
N SER A 98 6.62 1.75 -3.78
CA SER A 98 7.36 2.73 -4.55
C SER A 98 6.39 3.68 -5.27
N GLY A 99 5.70 4.56 -4.50
CA GLY A 99 4.68 5.47 -5.02
C GLY A 99 5.22 6.71 -5.74
N GLY A 100 6.48 7.05 -5.54
CA GLY A 100 7.12 8.20 -6.17
C GLY A 100 7.76 7.86 -7.52
N LEU A 101 8.80 7.04 -7.49
CA LEU A 101 9.56 6.66 -8.71
C LEU A 101 8.94 5.48 -9.46
N GLY A 102 8.09 4.68 -8.82
CA GLY A 102 7.49 3.53 -9.48
C GLY A 102 8.51 2.45 -9.87
N THR A 103 9.42 2.12 -8.96
CA THR A 103 10.51 1.17 -9.22
C THR A 103 9.99 -0.25 -9.20
N MET A 104 9.92 -0.90 -10.35
CA MET A 104 9.63 -2.35 -10.45
C MET A 104 10.72 -3.18 -9.78
N GLY A 105 10.34 -4.28 -9.13
CA GLY A 105 11.24 -5.09 -8.32
C GLY A 105 11.40 -4.61 -6.87
N TYR A 106 10.66 -3.59 -6.45
CA TYR A 106 10.69 -3.04 -5.10
C TYR A 106 10.05 -3.97 -4.06
N GLY A 107 8.98 -4.68 -4.43
CA GLY A 107 8.09 -5.36 -3.48
C GLY A 107 8.79 -6.39 -2.60
N LEU A 108 9.54 -7.32 -3.18
CA LEU A 108 10.23 -8.38 -2.45
C LEU A 108 11.38 -7.85 -1.56
N PRO A 109 12.33 -7.03 -2.06
CA PRO A 109 13.35 -6.44 -1.19
C PRO A 109 12.79 -5.61 -0.04
N ALA A 110 11.71 -4.88 -0.28
CA ALA A 110 11.02 -4.13 0.77
C ALA A 110 10.40 -5.05 1.84
N ALA A 111 9.82 -6.18 1.44
CA ALA A 111 9.29 -7.18 2.36
C ALA A 111 10.40 -7.79 3.24
N ILE A 112 11.55 -8.10 2.66
CA ILE A 112 12.73 -8.57 3.39
C ILE A 112 13.17 -7.54 4.42
N GLY A 113 13.32 -6.28 4.00
CA GLY A 113 13.68 -5.19 4.91
C GLY A 113 12.64 -4.98 6.02
N ALA A 114 11.36 -5.07 5.69
CA ALA A 114 10.27 -4.94 6.66
C ALA A 114 10.31 -6.07 7.70
N ALA A 115 10.54 -7.31 7.28
CA ALA A 115 10.63 -8.47 8.19
C ALA A 115 11.85 -8.39 9.11
N ILE A 116 13.00 -7.98 8.59
CA ILE A 116 14.22 -7.78 9.40
C ILE A 116 14.01 -6.65 10.41
N GLY A 117 13.41 -5.54 9.98
CA GLY A 117 13.20 -4.36 10.82
C GLY A 117 12.09 -4.49 11.85
N ASN A 118 11.21 -5.50 11.70
CA ASN A 118 10.04 -5.70 12.58
C ASN A 118 9.90 -7.19 12.96
N PRO A 119 10.82 -7.74 13.77
CA PRO A 119 10.76 -9.13 14.17
C PRO A 119 9.40 -9.48 14.81
N GLY A 120 8.83 -10.61 14.39
CA GLY A 120 7.55 -11.10 14.91
C GLY A 120 6.30 -10.46 14.31
N ARG A 121 6.43 -9.54 13.36
CA ARG A 121 5.30 -9.05 12.56
C ARG A 121 5.14 -9.85 11.28
N GLU A 122 3.90 -10.07 10.90
CA GLU A 122 3.56 -10.66 9.61
C GLU A 122 3.88 -9.68 8.48
N VAL A 123 4.51 -10.19 7.42
CA VAL A 123 4.84 -9.41 6.23
C VAL A 123 4.28 -10.10 5.01
N VAL A 124 3.52 -9.37 4.22
CA VAL A 124 2.91 -9.86 2.97
C VAL A 124 3.43 -9.02 1.80
N CYS A 125 4.05 -9.67 0.83
CA CYS A 125 4.49 -9.06 -0.42
C CYS A 125 3.46 -9.32 -1.51
N VAL A 126 2.85 -8.29 -2.07
CA VAL A 126 1.97 -8.39 -3.24
C VAL A 126 2.73 -7.92 -4.47
N SER A 127 2.96 -8.79 -5.41
CA SER A 127 3.75 -8.49 -6.62
C SER A 127 3.05 -8.97 -7.87
N GLY A 128 3.32 -8.35 -9.00
CA GLY A 128 3.04 -8.91 -10.31
C GLY A 128 4.16 -9.88 -10.73
N ASP A 129 3.87 -10.75 -11.68
CA ASP A 129 4.83 -11.71 -12.24
C ASP A 129 6.09 -11.01 -12.80
N GLY A 130 5.91 -9.91 -13.54
CA GLY A 130 7.02 -9.13 -14.09
C GLY A 130 7.89 -8.45 -13.04
N GLY A 131 7.28 -7.81 -12.03
CA GLY A 131 8.00 -7.16 -10.94
C GLY A 131 8.76 -8.15 -10.07
N PHE A 132 8.13 -9.28 -9.75
CA PHE A 132 8.75 -10.34 -8.96
C PHE A 132 10.02 -10.91 -9.60
N GLN A 133 10.01 -11.09 -10.93
CA GLN A 133 11.17 -11.62 -11.66
C GLN A 133 12.40 -10.71 -11.58
N MET A 134 12.22 -9.40 -11.41
CA MET A 134 13.34 -8.45 -11.43
C MET A 134 14.29 -8.63 -10.26
N ASN A 135 13.79 -9.07 -9.10
CA ASN A 135 14.58 -9.27 -7.89
C ASN A 135 14.30 -10.63 -7.21
N SER A 136 13.87 -11.64 -7.97
CA SER A 136 13.56 -12.97 -7.42
C SER A 136 14.76 -13.65 -6.74
N GLN A 137 16.00 -13.27 -7.10
CA GLN A 137 17.22 -13.77 -6.45
C GLN A 137 17.27 -13.41 -4.96
N GLU A 138 16.57 -12.37 -4.53
CA GLU A 138 16.53 -11.95 -3.12
C GLU A 138 15.79 -12.94 -2.21
N ILE A 139 15.08 -13.92 -2.79
CA ILE A 139 14.54 -15.06 -2.02
C ILE A 139 15.66 -15.77 -1.25
N ALA A 140 16.87 -15.84 -1.81
CA ALA A 140 18.00 -16.44 -1.13
C ALA A 140 18.28 -15.74 0.22
N THR A 141 18.20 -14.41 0.27
CA THR A 141 18.35 -13.64 1.50
C THR A 141 17.23 -13.97 2.49
N ALA A 142 15.97 -14.05 2.02
CA ALA A 142 14.83 -14.40 2.87
C ALA A 142 14.98 -15.80 3.48
N VAL A 143 15.43 -16.77 2.69
CA VAL A 143 15.64 -18.16 3.15
C VAL A 143 16.79 -18.26 4.15
N ILE A 144 17.96 -17.63 3.85
CA ILE A 144 19.12 -17.65 4.74
C ILE A 144 18.80 -17.00 6.09
N GLN A 145 17.98 -15.96 6.10
CA GLN A 145 17.58 -15.25 7.29
C GLN A 145 16.31 -15.82 7.95
N GLU A 146 15.76 -16.92 7.42
CA GLU A 146 14.55 -17.59 7.91
C GLU A 146 13.37 -16.61 8.13
N LEU A 147 13.18 -15.67 7.18
CA LEU A 147 12.17 -14.64 7.31
C LEU A 147 10.76 -15.15 6.98
N PRO A 148 9.77 -14.97 7.88
CA PRO A 148 8.40 -15.41 7.66
C PRO A 148 7.64 -14.40 6.76
N ILE A 149 7.92 -14.44 5.45
CA ILE A 149 7.29 -13.56 4.47
C ILE A 149 6.30 -14.38 3.64
N THR A 150 5.07 -13.90 3.52
CA THR A 150 4.11 -14.43 2.55
C THR A 150 4.20 -13.66 1.24
N ILE A 151 4.42 -14.36 0.13
CA ILE A 151 4.55 -13.74 -1.19
C ILE A 151 3.33 -14.10 -2.05
N CYS A 152 2.53 -13.10 -2.41
CA CYS A 152 1.36 -13.21 -3.28
C CYS A 152 1.71 -12.66 -4.66
N ILE A 153 1.83 -13.55 -5.66
CA ILE A 153 2.12 -13.16 -7.05
C ILE A 153 0.81 -13.13 -7.84
N LEU A 154 0.39 -11.93 -8.25
CA LEU A 154 -0.74 -11.70 -9.13
C LEU A 154 -0.29 -11.87 -10.58
N ASN A 155 -0.27 -13.13 -11.03
CA ASN A 155 0.23 -13.47 -12.35
C ASN A 155 -0.86 -13.31 -13.43
N ASN A 156 -0.74 -12.29 -14.25
CA ASN A 156 -1.60 -12.06 -15.41
C ASN A 156 -0.87 -12.29 -16.76
N GLY A 157 0.43 -12.61 -16.74
CA GLY A 157 1.26 -12.84 -17.91
C GLY A 157 1.62 -11.58 -18.69
N TYR A 158 1.46 -10.40 -18.09
CA TYR A 158 1.66 -9.12 -18.77
C TYR A 158 2.28 -8.07 -17.83
N LEU A 159 2.99 -7.11 -18.43
CA LEU A 159 3.22 -5.81 -17.81
C LEU A 159 1.92 -5.00 -17.91
N GLY A 160 0.99 -5.26 -17.01
CA GLY A 160 -0.41 -4.87 -17.14
C GLY A 160 -0.65 -3.38 -17.31
N MET A 161 0.11 -2.52 -16.63
CA MET A 161 0.02 -1.06 -16.78
C MET A 161 0.46 -0.61 -18.18
N VAL A 162 1.51 -1.22 -18.72
CA VAL A 162 1.99 -0.92 -20.09
C VAL A 162 0.94 -1.34 -21.10
N ARG A 163 0.41 -2.55 -20.95
CA ARG A 163 -0.62 -3.07 -21.84
C ARG A 163 -1.87 -2.20 -21.83
N GLN A 164 -2.32 -1.74 -20.68
CA GLN A 164 -3.50 -0.89 -20.53
C GLN A 164 -3.43 0.41 -21.35
N TRP A 165 -2.22 0.89 -21.65
CA TRP A 165 -2.01 2.08 -22.47
C TRP A 165 -1.75 1.75 -23.94
N GLN A 166 -1.53 0.49 -24.29
CA GLN A 166 -1.29 0.04 -25.67
C GLN A 166 -2.55 -0.49 -26.35
N ASP A 167 -3.51 -1.02 -25.60
CA ASP A 167 -4.82 -1.49 -26.05
C ASP A 167 -5.82 -0.32 -26.14
#